data_67db5bd3216c1403f82916ff7bf47102
#
_entry.id   67db5bd3216c1403f82916ff7bf47102
#
_cell.length_a   1.000
_cell.length_b   1.000
_cell.length_c   1.000
_cell.angle_alpha   90.00
_cell.angle_beta   90.00
_cell.angle_gamma   90.00
#
_symmetry.space_group_name_H-M   'P 1'
#
loop_
_entity.id
_entity.type
_entity.pdbx_description
1 polymer ?
#
loop_
_entity_poly.entity_id
_entity_poly.type
_entity_poly.pdbx_seq_one_letter_code
_entity_poly.pdbx_strand_id
1 'polypeptide(L)'
;MNEYSIVLHGFKDNYIKDSIREGKVNADFRVTPKPEDLYDYVRLEDINTYNEAVDLERIQIIAADGPANYMRQTLNAMDEETYDLFIQYHLSTCERPELLGASAHTLDILQKK
;
A
#
# COMPACT_ATOMS: atom_id res chain seq x y z
N MET A 1 -0.72 5.66 2.03
CA MET A 1 0.22 4.55 1.69
C MET A 1 0.03 3.41 2.67
N ASN A 2 0.15 2.20 2.20
CA ASN A 2 0.01 1.01 3.05
C ASN A 2 1.31 0.69 3.79
N GLU A 3 1.18 0.44 5.09
CA GLU A 3 2.29 0.12 5.99
C GLU A 3 3.05 -1.13 5.56
N TYR A 4 2.35 -2.14 5.04
CA TYR A 4 2.95 -3.37 4.53
C TYR A 4 4.10 -3.08 3.55
N SER A 5 3.88 -2.13 2.64
CA SER A 5 4.88 -1.77 1.63
C SER A 5 6.17 -1.22 2.25
N ILE A 6 6.04 -0.31 3.20
CA ILE A 6 7.20 0.32 3.84
C ILE A 6 8.02 -0.70 4.64
N VAL A 7 7.34 -1.59 5.36
CA VAL A 7 8.02 -2.65 6.13
C VAL A 7 8.71 -3.63 5.20
N LEU A 8 8.04 -4.04 4.12
CA LEU A 8 8.61 -4.97 3.14
C LEU A 8 9.85 -4.40 2.46
N HIS A 9 9.83 -3.11 2.10
CA HIS A 9 11.01 -2.42 1.57
C HIS A 9 12.15 -2.36 2.58
N GLY A 10 11.83 -2.21 3.86
CA GLY A 10 12.83 -2.25 4.93
C GLY A 10 13.58 -3.58 4.96
N PHE A 11 12.88 -4.69 4.79
CA PHE A 11 13.52 -6.01 4.68
C PHE A 11 14.29 -6.17 3.38
N LYS A 12 13.68 -5.79 2.27
CA LYS A 12 14.27 -5.96 0.94
C LYS A 12 15.57 -5.16 0.77
N ASP A 13 15.58 -3.92 1.25
CA ASP A 13 16.71 -3.00 1.10
C ASP A 13 17.60 -2.97 2.35
N ASN A 14 17.35 -3.86 3.30
CA ASN A 14 18.19 -4.10 4.48
C ASN A 14 18.31 -2.90 5.44
N TYR A 15 17.27 -2.09 5.57
CA TYR A 15 17.24 -1.00 6.55
C TYR A 15 16.23 -1.19 7.69
N ILE A 16 15.59 -2.37 7.78
CA ILE A 16 14.57 -2.63 8.81
C ILE A 16 15.13 -2.50 10.23
N LYS A 17 16.36 -2.96 10.47
CA LYS A 17 16.99 -2.84 11.79
C LYS A 17 17.14 -1.41 12.23
N ASP A 18 17.58 -0.54 11.32
CA ASP A 18 17.77 0.88 11.59
C ASP A 18 16.42 1.56 11.85
N SER A 19 15.39 1.20 11.07
CA SER A 19 14.04 1.72 11.28
C SER A 19 13.49 1.38 12.67
N ILE A 20 13.74 0.17 13.14
CA ILE A 20 13.32 -0.26 14.49
C ILE A 20 14.13 0.49 15.55
N ARG A 21 15.45 0.60 15.39
CA ARG A 21 16.33 1.31 16.33
C ARG A 21 15.97 2.79 16.47
N GLU A 22 15.60 3.42 15.36
CA GLU A 22 15.23 4.83 15.33
C GLU A 22 13.79 5.08 15.80
N GLY A 23 13.03 4.02 16.10
CA GLY A 23 11.64 4.13 16.54
C GLY A 23 10.63 4.41 15.44
N LYS A 24 11.03 4.30 14.17
CA LYS A 24 10.12 4.47 13.03
C LYS A 24 9.15 3.30 12.88
N VAL A 25 9.59 2.11 13.28
CA VAL A 25 8.80 0.88 13.27
C VAL A 25 8.85 0.30 14.68
N ASN A 26 7.70 0.03 15.27
CA ASN A 26 7.63 -0.52 16.62
C ASN A 26 7.69 -2.05 16.62
N ALA A 27 7.59 -2.65 17.82
CA ALA A 27 7.68 -4.11 18.01
C ALA A 27 6.56 -4.88 17.31
N ASP A 28 5.44 -4.24 17.03
CA ASP A 28 4.30 -4.83 16.30
C ASP A 28 4.38 -4.56 14.80
N PHE A 29 5.49 -4.02 14.34
CA PHE A 29 5.73 -3.62 12.96
C PHE A 29 4.78 -2.52 12.47
N ARG A 30 4.24 -1.73 13.40
CA ARG A 30 3.52 -0.51 13.05
C ARG A 30 4.53 0.60 12.77
N VAL A 31 4.29 1.35 11.69
CA VAL A 31 5.05 2.55 11.38
C VAL A 31 4.52 3.69 12.26
N THR A 32 5.42 4.37 12.95
CA THR A 32 5.08 5.49 13.83
C THR A 32 5.58 6.79 13.18
N PRO A 33 4.72 7.52 12.45
CA PRO A 33 5.14 8.75 11.79
C PRO A 33 5.41 9.85 12.81
N LYS A 34 6.39 10.70 12.50
CA LYS A 34 6.67 11.91 13.25
C LYS A 34 5.83 13.06 12.71
N PRO A 35 5.57 14.13 13.48
CA PRO A 35 4.80 15.27 13.00
C PRO A 35 5.33 15.91 11.72
N GLU A 36 6.65 15.85 11.49
CA GLU A 36 7.31 16.38 10.30
C GLU A 36 7.22 15.46 9.08
N ASP A 37 6.78 14.21 9.24
CA ASP A 37 6.67 13.27 8.13
C ASP A 37 5.55 13.68 7.18
N LEU A 38 5.83 13.59 5.89
CA LEU A 38 4.90 14.01 4.85
C LEU A 38 3.72 13.06 4.69
N TYR A 39 3.93 11.77 5.00
CA TYR A 39 2.92 10.72 4.82
C TYR A 39 2.69 9.95 6.10
N ASP A 40 1.45 9.54 6.30
CA ASP A 40 1.09 8.52 7.27
C ASP A 40 0.99 7.16 6.57
N TYR A 41 1.26 6.09 7.32
CA TYR A 41 1.21 4.73 6.81
C TYR A 41 0.12 3.96 7.54
N VAL A 42 -0.77 3.34 6.76
CA VAL A 42 -1.99 2.76 7.29
C VAL A 42 -2.10 1.28 6.95
N ARG A 43 -2.95 0.59 7.71
CA ARG A 43 -3.48 -0.73 7.37
C ARG A 43 -4.90 -0.55 6.82
N LEU A 44 -5.39 -1.55 6.11
CA LEU A 44 -6.76 -1.52 5.58
C LEU A 44 -7.80 -1.29 6.69
N GLU A 45 -7.59 -1.89 7.86
CA GLU A 45 -8.44 -1.71 9.03
C GLU A 45 -8.47 -0.26 9.54
N ASP A 46 -7.37 0.47 9.41
CA ASP A 46 -7.31 1.89 9.76
C ASP A 46 -8.20 2.71 8.84
N ILE A 47 -8.17 2.41 7.55
CA ILE A 47 -9.02 3.09 6.55
C ILE A 47 -10.49 2.86 6.86
N ASN A 48 -10.86 1.62 7.20
CA ASN A 48 -12.23 1.30 7.58
C ASN A 48 -12.68 2.07 8.82
N THR A 49 -11.79 2.19 9.82
CA THR A 49 -12.06 2.97 11.04
C THR A 49 -12.28 4.45 10.72
N TYR A 50 -11.45 5.02 9.84
CA TYR A 50 -11.62 6.42 9.43
C TYR A 50 -12.97 6.65 8.74
N ASN A 51 -13.38 5.71 7.90
CA ASN A 51 -14.66 5.82 7.18
C ASN A 51 -15.87 5.72 8.13
N GLU A 52 -15.77 4.97 9.21
CA GLU A 52 -16.82 4.89 10.23
C GLU A 52 -17.01 6.22 10.97
N ALA A 53 -15.97 7.03 11.06
CA ALA A 53 -16.00 8.31 11.76
C ALA A 53 -16.60 9.46 10.94
N VAL A 54 -16.89 9.24 9.66
CA VAL A 54 -17.39 10.25 8.74
C VAL A 54 -18.68 9.77 8.05
N ASP A 55 -19.48 10.72 7.54
CA ASP A 55 -20.75 10.42 6.87
C ASP A 55 -20.51 10.15 5.38
N LEU A 56 -19.71 9.15 5.11
CA LEU A 56 -19.35 8.73 3.75
C LEU A 56 -19.60 7.24 3.57
N GLU A 57 -20.00 6.88 2.38
CA GLU A 57 -20.24 5.50 1.97
C GLU A 57 -19.22 5.08 0.92
N ARG A 58 -18.62 3.91 1.12
CA ARG A 58 -17.69 3.37 0.12
C ARG A 58 -18.46 2.89 -1.11
N ILE A 59 -18.04 3.38 -2.29
CA ILE A 59 -18.50 2.88 -3.57
C ILE A 59 -17.62 1.74 -4.01
N GLN A 60 -16.30 1.92 -3.91
CA GLN A 60 -15.31 0.97 -4.42
C GLN A 60 -13.98 1.20 -3.71
N ILE A 61 -13.20 0.13 -3.53
CA ILE A 61 -11.83 0.22 -3.06
C ILE A 61 -10.95 -0.64 -3.96
N ILE A 62 -9.82 -0.10 -4.37
CA ILE A 62 -8.91 -0.80 -5.28
C ILE A 62 -7.46 -0.67 -4.82
N ALA A 63 -6.67 -1.69 -5.18
CA ALA A 63 -5.22 -1.64 -5.09
C ALA A 63 -4.70 -0.78 -6.26
N ALA A 64 -4.15 0.39 -5.97
CA ALA A 64 -3.74 1.32 -7.02
C ALA A 64 -2.53 0.82 -7.81
N ASP A 65 -1.52 0.32 -7.12
CA ASP A 65 -0.28 -0.15 -7.74
C ASP A 65 -0.17 -1.67 -7.81
N GLY A 66 -0.93 -2.41 -6.98
CA GLY A 66 -0.77 -3.86 -6.87
C GLY A 66 0.66 -4.23 -6.50
N PRO A 67 1.27 -5.20 -7.20
CA PRO A 67 2.66 -5.60 -6.94
C PRO A 67 3.72 -4.69 -7.58
N ALA A 68 3.32 -3.67 -8.34
CA ALA A 68 4.23 -2.87 -9.17
C ALA A 68 5.38 -2.25 -8.37
N ASN A 69 5.09 -1.75 -7.17
CA ASN A 69 6.11 -1.09 -6.35
C ASN A 69 7.21 -2.03 -5.88
N TYR A 70 6.93 -3.33 -5.80
CA TYR A 70 7.90 -4.36 -5.42
C TYR A 70 8.70 -4.90 -6.61
N MET A 71 8.29 -4.56 -7.82
CA MET A 71 8.81 -5.12 -9.07
C MET A 71 9.35 -4.05 -10.01
N ARG A 72 9.72 -2.88 -9.50
CA ARG A 72 10.05 -1.72 -10.33
C ARG A 72 11.11 -2.03 -11.39
N GLN A 73 12.23 -2.65 -10.99
CA GLN A 73 13.30 -2.99 -11.92
C GLN A 73 12.84 -4.00 -12.97
N THR A 74 12.08 -5.01 -12.54
CA THR A 74 11.53 -6.03 -13.44
C THR A 74 10.57 -5.41 -14.44
N LEU A 75 9.68 -4.53 -13.99
CA LEU A 75 8.72 -3.85 -14.88
C LEU A 75 9.43 -2.96 -15.90
N ASN A 76 10.45 -2.22 -15.47
CA ASN A 76 11.21 -1.35 -16.36
C ASN A 76 12.01 -2.12 -17.42
N ALA A 77 12.30 -3.40 -17.18
CA ALA A 77 13.03 -4.28 -18.09
C ALA A 77 12.11 -5.14 -18.96
N MET A 78 10.80 -5.10 -18.75
CA MET A 78 9.84 -5.88 -19.54
C MET A 78 9.75 -5.37 -20.97
N ASP A 79 9.54 -6.31 -21.92
CA ASP A 79 9.10 -5.93 -23.25
C ASP A 79 7.64 -5.44 -23.21
N GLU A 80 7.20 -4.84 -24.30
CA GLU A 80 5.85 -4.25 -24.38
C GLU A 80 4.76 -5.30 -24.20
N GLU A 81 4.90 -6.46 -24.80
CA GLU A 81 3.92 -7.55 -24.72
C GLU A 81 3.76 -8.05 -23.28
N THR A 82 4.87 -8.29 -22.58
CA THR A 82 4.87 -8.72 -21.20
C THR A 82 4.27 -7.65 -20.27
N TYR A 83 4.63 -6.39 -20.51
CA TYR A 83 4.07 -5.27 -19.74
C TYR A 83 2.57 -5.15 -19.93
N ASP A 84 2.06 -5.31 -21.14
CA ASP A 84 0.61 -5.29 -21.40
C ASP A 84 -0.11 -6.41 -20.65
N LEU A 85 0.49 -7.60 -20.59
CA LEU A 85 -0.05 -8.72 -19.79
C LEU A 85 -0.06 -8.38 -18.30
N PHE A 86 0.98 -7.74 -17.80
CA PHE A 86 1.01 -7.28 -16.39
C PHE A 86 -0.12 -6.31 -16.10
N ILE A 87 -0.39 -5.36 -16.98
CA ILE A 87 -1.51 -4.41 -16.84
C ILE A 87 -2.84 -5.15 -16.82
N GLN A 88 -3.04 -6.12 -17.72
CA GLN A 88 -4.26 -6.94 -17.74
C GLN A 88 -4.44 -7.70 -16.43
N TYR A 89 -3.37 -8.29 -15.91
CA TYR A 89 -3.40 -8.98 -14.62
C TYR A 89 -3.78 -8.02 -13.50
N HIS A 90 -3.16 -6.85 -13.44
CA HIS A 90 -3.45 -5.85 -12.42
C HIS A 90 -4.92 -5.42 -12.47
N LEU A 91 -5.44 -5.12 -13.65
CA LEU A 91 -6.85 -4.74 -13.81
C LEU A 91 -7.81 -5.86 -13.40
N SER A 92 -7.41 -7.12 -13.55
CA SER A 92 -8.24 -8.26 -13.15
C SER A 92 -8.20 -8.56 -11.65
N THR A 93 -7.22 -8.00 -10.91
CA THR A 93 -7.00 -8.32 -9.50
C THR A 93 -7.10 -7.11 -8.57
N CYS A 94 -7.17 -5.89 -9.10
CA CYS A 94 -7.08 -4.68 -8.28
C CYS A 94 -8.24 -4.48 -7.29
N GLU A 95 -9.37 -5.15 -7.50
CA GLU A 95 -10.51 -5.10 -6.58
C GLU A 95 -10.57 -6.26 -5.60
N ARG A 96 -9.64 -7.22 -5.68
CA ARG A 96 -9.66 -8.40 -4.81
C ARG A 96 -9.32 -8.01 -3.38
N PRO A 97 -10.20 -8.29 -2.40
CA PRO A 97 -10.00 -7.86 -1.01
C PRO A 97 -8.68 -8.32 -0.40
N GLU A 98 -8.23 -9.53 -0.73
CA GLU A 98 -7.01 -10.12 -0.19
C GLU A 98 -5.73 -9.41 -0.64
N LEU A 99 -5.81 -8.55 -1.67
CA LEU A 99 -4.65 -7.87 -2.23
C LEU A 99 -4.61 -6.37 -1.93
N LEU A 100 -5.67 -5.81 -1.37
CA LEU A 100 -5.79 -4.36 -1.15
C LEU A 100 -4.70 -3.80 -0.25
N GLY A 101 -4.46 -4.47 0.89
CA GLY A 101 -3.48 -4.00 1.88
C GLY A 101 -2.03 -4.27 1.50
N ALA A 102 -1.79 -5.16 0.53
CA ALA A 102 -0.45 -5.49 0.05
C ALA A 102 0.05 -4.53 -1.03
N SER A 103 -0.84 -3.77 -1.64
CA SER A 103 -0.47 -2.69 -2.58
C SER A 103 0.21 -1.55 -1.84
N ALA A 104 1.16 -0.87 -2.47
CA ALA A 104 1.80 0.30 -1.85
C ALA A 104 0.77 1.41 -1.61
N HIS A 105 -0.16 1.58 -2.51
CA HIS A 105 -1.26 2.53 -2.40
C HIS A 105 -2.59 1.84 -2.61
N THR A 106 -3.58 2.25 -1.82
CA THR A 106 -4.97 1.82 -1.97
C THR A 106 -5.81 3.06 -2.24
N LEU A 107 -6.70 2.99 -3.22
CA LEU A 107 -7.64 4.06 -3.56
C LEU A 107 -9.01 3.67 -3.03
N ASP A 108 -9.54 4.48 -2.14
CA ASP A 108 -10.88 4.32 -1.57
C ASP A 108 -11.81 5.38 -2.17
N ILE A 109 -12.83 4.94 -2.87
CA ILE A 109 -13.77 5.83 -3.55
C ILE A 109 -15.04 5.91 -2.73
N LEU A 110 -15.33 7.10 -2.25
CA LEU A 110 -16.41 7.37 -1.31
C LEU A 110 -17.41 8.34 -1.90
N GLN A 111 -18.66 8.25 -1.44
CA GLN A 111 -19.69 9.25 -1.72
C GLN A 111 -20.33 9.69 -0.41
N LYS A 112 -20.85 10.90 -0.40
CA LYS A 112 -21.63 11.42 0.74
C LYS A 112 -22.96 10.67 0.83
N LYS A 113 -23.28 10.24 2.01
CA LYS A 113 -24.56 9.59 2.29
C LYS A 113 -25.75 10.53 2.14
#